data_3660edfa6c012a239ef58faf9240324f
#
_entry.id   3660edfa6c012a239ef58faf9240324f
#
_cell.length_a   1.000
_cell.length_b   1.000
_cell.length_c   1.000
_cell.angle_alpha   90.00
_cell.angle_beta   90.00
_cell.angle_gamma   90.00
#
_symmetry.space_group_name_H-M   'P 1'
#
loop_
_entity.id
_entity.type
_entity.pdbx_description
1 polymer ?
#
loop_
_entity_poly.entity_id
_entity_poly.type
_entity_poly.pdbx_seq_one_letter_code
_entity_poly.pdbx_strand_id
1 'polypeptide(L)'
;MSWRTVVITKRCKLDYKMGYLVIRDEDTKRIFLDEIAILMLENTAISLTGCLLSALAEKKIKVIFCDEKRNPQSELLPLYGSHDCARKLRTQITWSNDTKGAVWTAIVTEKIQKQADLLRAKEKTEEASLLLSYLGEIAFYDETNREGHAAKVYFNALFGKEFSRSTDCVTNAALNYGYSLLLSAFNREIVANGYATQLGLFHNNMFNEFNLSCDLMEPFRPLVDAFVLEKGYTSFESEQKHELLDILNQTILIEGARQTVLNAIKIYTKSVFNALGDRDISKIKFYKI
;
A
#
# COMPACT_ATOMS: atom_id res chain seq x y z
N MET A 1 -16.54 9.64 -5.84
CA MET A 1 -15.18 9.22 -5.46
C MET A 1 -14.98 7.78 -5.89
N SER A 2 -13.85 7.47 -6.50
CA SER A 2 -13.50 6.10 -6.87
C SER A 2 -13.13 5.30 -5.60
N TRP A 3 -13.81 4.19 -5.38
CA TRP A 3 -13.67 3.39 -4.15
C TRP A 3 -13.56 1.89 -4.42
N ARG A 4 -13.91 1.48 -5.65
CA ARG A 4 -14.14 0.08 -5.99
C ARG A 4 -12.87 -0.56 -6.53
N THR A 5 -12.49 -1.72 -5.99
CA THR A 5 -11.53 -2.62 -6.62
C THR A 5 -12.29 -3.59 -7.53
N VAL A 6 -11.90 -3.64 -8.80
CA VAL A 6 -12.47 -4.53 -9.81
C VAL A 6 -11.42 -5.53 -10.24
N VAL A 7 -11.72 -6.82 -10.15
CA VAL A 7 -10.82 -7.92 -10.53
C VAL A 7 -11.40 -8.66 -11.72
N ILE A 8 -10.61 -8.79 -12.77
CA ILE A 8 -10.97 -9.55 -13.98
C ILE A 8 -10.21 -10.87 -13.97
N THR A 9 -10.93 -11.95 -13.66
CA THR A 9 -10.36 -13.28 -13.41
C THR A 9 -10.42 -14.22 -14.61
N LYS A 10 -11.31 -13.92 -15.58
CA LYS A 10 -11.57 -14.77 -16.75
C LYS A 10 -11.11 -14.10 -18.04
N ARG A 11 -10.85 -14.92 -19.05
CA ARG A 11 -10.67 -14.43 -20.41
C ARG A 11 -11.89 -13.64 -20.86
N CYS A 12 -11.71 -12.40 -21.27
CA CYS A 12 -12.77 -11.53 -21.76
C CYS A 12 -12.20 -10.40 -22.64
N LYS A 13 -13.10 -9.64 -23.26
CA LYS A 13 -12.77 -8.38 -23.91
C LYS A 13 -13.25 -7.21 -23.06
N LEU A 14 -12.38 -6.23 -22.88
CA LEU A 14 -12.65 -5.01 -22.13
C LEU A 14 -12.69 -3.81 -23.08
N ASP A 15 -13.82 -3.11 -23.08
CA ASP A 15 -14.05 -1.93 -23.90
C ASP A 15 -14.44 -0.72 -23.04
N TYR A 16 -14.28 0.48 -23.57
CA TYR A 16 -14.84 1.72 -23.01
C TYR A 16 -16.09 2.12 -23.79
N LYS A 17 -17.18 2.42 -23.10
CA LYS A 17 -18.37 2.99 -23.72
C LYS A 17 -19.10 3.94 -22.76
N MET A 18 -19.22 5.22 -23.14
CA MET A 18 -20.04 6.22 -22.43
C MET A 18 -19.78 6.30 -20.92
N GLY A 19 -18.51 6.33 -20.49
CA GLY A 19 -18.11 6.41 -19.09
C GLY A 19 -18.05 5.05 -18.36
N TYR A 20 -18.29 3.94 -19.04
CA TYR A 20 -18.32 2.61 -18.47
C TYR A 20 -17.17 1.74 -18.98
N LEU A 21 -16.59 0.95 -18.06
CA LEU A 21 -15.87 -0.26 -18.37
C LEU A 21 -16.91 -1.31 -18.80
N VAL A 22 -16.81 -1.80 -20.02
CA VAL A 22 -17.68 -2.84 -20.57
C VAL A 22 -16.88 -4.14 -20.63
N ILE A 23 -17.33 -5.14 -19.89
CA ILE A 23 -16.73 -6.48 -19.82
C ILE A 23 -17.58 -7.39 -20.68
N ARG A 24 -16.96 -8.02 -21.71
CA ARG A 24 -17.61 -8.95 -22.61
C ARG A 24 -16.97 -10.32 -22.49
N ASP A 25 -17.69 -11.20 -21.85
CA ASP A 25 -17.46 -12.66 -21.83
C ASP A 25 -18.71 -13.38 -22.37
N GLU A 26 -19.31 -14.28 -21.64
CA GLU A 26 -20.61 -14.91 -21.97
C GLU A 26 -21.75 -13.89 -21.85
N ASP A 27 -21.63 -12.98 -20.88
CA ASP A 27 -22.55 -11.88 -20.64
C ASP A 27 -21.84 -10.53 -20.82
N THR A 28 -22.62 -9.45 -20.97
CA THR A 28 -22.09 -8.10 -20.99
C THR A 28 -22.34 -7.39 -19.67
N LYS A 29 -21.28 -7.11 -18.92
CA LYS A 29 -21.32 -6.36 -17.66
C LYS A 29 -20.79 -4.95 -17.88
N ARG A 30 -21.31 -3.97 -17.11
CA ARG A 30 -20.88 -2.57 -17.18
C ARG A 30 -20.60 -2.06 -15.78
N ILE A 31 -19.47 -1.37 -15.62
CA ILE A 31 -19.07 -0.73 -14.36
C ILE A 31 -18.71 0.72 -14.67
N PHE A 32 -19.27 1.66 -13.94
CA PHE A 32 -19.00 3.08 -14.15
C PHE A 32 -17.54 3.40 -13.73
N LEU A 33 -16.79 4.04 -14.62
CA LEU A 33 -15.35 4.27 -14.37
C LEU A 33 -15.08 5.10 -13.13
N ASP A 34 -15.94 6.07 -12.79
CA ASP A 34 -15.74 6.92 -11.61
C ASP A 34 -15.88 6.18 -10.28
N GLU A 35 -16.43 4.96 -10.29
CA GLU A 35 -16.46 4.09 -9.11
C GLU A 35 -15.14 3.33 -8.94
N ILE A 36 -14.39 3.10 -10.03
CA ILE A 36 -13.22 2.22 -10.02
C ILE A 36 -12.00 2.99 -9.50
N ALA A 37 -11.40 2.49 -8.43
CA ALA A 37 -10.12 2.95 -7.94
C ALA A 37 -8.97 2.08 -8.45
N ILE A 38 -9.16 0.76 -8.44
CA ILE A 38 -8.19 -0.23 -8.90
C ILE A 38 -8.89 -1.19 -9.87
N LEU A 39 -8.27 -1.43 -11.01
CA LEU A 39 -8.61 -2.48 -11.96
C LEU A 39 -7.47 -3.48 -12.00
N MET A 40 -7.70 -4.69 -11.49
CA MET A 40 -6.73 -5.78 -11.52
C MET A 40 -7.08 -6.76 -12.62
N LEU A 41 -6.12 -7.05 -13.49
CA LEU A 41 -6.23 -7.95 -14.62
C LEU A 41 -5.46 -9.23 -14.31
N GLU A 42 -6.13 -10.21 -13.71
CA GLU A 42 -5.49 -11.46 -13.28
C GLU A 42 -5.26 -12.45 -14.43
N ASN A 43 -6.07 -12.38 -15.48
CA ASN A 43 -5.96 -13.32 -16.58
C ASN A 43 -5.13 -12.71 -17.71
N THR A 44 -4.09 -13.41 -18.15
CA THR A 44 -3.21 -12.96 -19.24
C THR A 44 -3.86 -12.98 -20.63
N ALA A 45 -5.01 -13.66 -20.79
CA ALA A 45 -5.76 -13.73 -22.04
C ALA A 45 -6.88 -12.66 -22.17
N ILE A 46 -6.79 -11.57 -21.41
CA ILE A 46 -7.70 -10.42 -21.52
C ILE A 46 -7.28 -9.54 -22.68
N SER A 47 -8.26 -9.11 -23.49
CA SER A 47 -8.05 -8.12 -24.55
C SER A 47 -8.56 -6.75 -24.12
N LEU A 48 -7.77 -5.70 -24.35
CA LEU A 48 -8.13 -4.31 -24.03
C LEU A 48 -8.05 -3.44 -25.27
N THR A 49 -8.93 -2.43 -25.33
CA THR A 49 -8.85 -1.40 -26.39
C THR A 49 -7.98 -0.22 -25.91
N GLY A 50 -7.26 0.42 -26.85
CA GLY A 50 -6.50 1.64 -26.56
C GLY A 50 -7.38 2.77 -26.00
N CYS A 51 -8.64 2.87 -26.46
CA CYS A 51 -9.61 3.83 -25.93
C CYS A 51 -9.90 3.60 -24.43
N LEU A 52 -10.05 2.35 -24.00
CA LEU A 52 -10.22 2.02 -22.59
C LEU A 52 -8.96 2.40 -21.77
N LEU A 53 -7.76 2.04 -22.24
CA LEU A 53 -6.51 2.38 -21.55
C LEU A 53 -6.34 3.89 -21.37
N SER A 54 -6.67 4.68 -22.42
CA SER A 54 -6.65 6.13 -22.35
C SER A 54 -7.63 6.67 -21.30
N ALA A 55 -8.87 6.18 -21.28
CA ALA A 55 -9.87 6.61 -20.31
C ALA A 55 -9.48 6.23 -18.85
N LEU A 56 -8.90 5.05 -18.66
CA LEU A 56 -8.40 4.59 -17.35
C LEU A 56 -7.26 5.50 -16.84
N ALA A 57 -6.31 5.83 -17.71
CA ALA A 57 -5.20 6.72 -17.40
C ALA A 57 -5.67 8.15 -17.08
N GLU A 58 -6.59 8.72 -17.87
CA GLU A 58 -7.17 10.05 -17.65
C GLU A 58 -7.87 10.14 -16.28
N LYS A 59 -8.63 9.11 -15.90
CA LYS A 59 -9.33 9.03 -14.62
C LYS A 59 -8.42 8.60 -13.46
N LYS A 60 -7.12 8.39 -13.71
CA LYS A 60 -6.13 7.96 -12.71
C LYS A 60 -6.53 6.67 -11.99
N ILE A 61 -7.20 5.78 -12.71
CA ILE A 61 -7.54 4.45 -12.22
C ILE A 61 -6.26 3.63 -12.21
N LYS A 62 -5.95 3.00 -11.08
CA LYS A 62 -4.82 2.08 -10.98
C LYS A 62 -5.13 0.81 -11.75
N VAL A 63 -4.35 0.52 -12.79
CA VAL A 63 -4.45 -0.73 -13.53
C VAL A 63 -3.24 -1.59 -13.19
N ILE A 64 -3.51 -2.80 -12.71
CA ILE A 64 -2.50 -3.80 -12.34
C ILE A 64 -2.64 -4.98 -13.29
N PHE A 65 -1.55 -5.35 -13.94
CA PHE A 65 -1.45 -6.55 -14.75
C PHE A 65 -0.75 -7.63 -13.93
N CYS A 66 -1.33 -8.82 -13.91
CA CYS A 66 -0.76 -9.95 -13.19
C CYS A 66 -0.03 -10.92 -14.13
N ASP A 67 0.90 -11.68 -13.55
CA ASP A 67 1.57 -12.79 -14.22
C ASP A 67 0.64 -14.03 -14.32
N GLU A 68 1.16 -15.13 -14.90
CA GLU A 68 0.43 -16.39 -15.04
C GLU A 68 0.08 -17.02 -13.68
N LYS A 69 0.83 -16.68 -12.62
CA LYS A 69 0.57 -17.10 -11.25
C LYS A 69 -0.38 -16.15 -10.51
N ARG A 70 -0.94 -15.15 -11.23
CA ARG A 70 -1.85 -14.12 -10.70
C ARG A 70 -1.23 -13.21 -9.65
N ASN A 71 0.08 -13.02 -9.68
CA ASN A 71 0.75 -12.03 -8.84
C ASN A 71 0.85 -10.70 -9.61
N PRO A 72 0.70 -9.56 -8.94
CA PRO A 72 0.96 -8.26 -9.54
C PRO A 72 2.37 -8.21 -10.16
N GLN A 73 2.47 -7.89 -11.46
CA GLN A 73 3.72 -7.87 -12.20
C GLN A 73 4.03 -6.50 -12.78
N SER A 74 3.02 -5.81 -13.30
CA SER A 74 3.18 -4.50 -13.93
C SER A 74 1.96 -3.64 -13.75
N GLU A 75 2.10 -2.35 -14.03
CA GLU A 75 1.01 -1.39 -13.89
C GLU A 75 0.99 -0.36 -15.01
N LEU A 76 -0.20 0.18 -15.30
CA LEU A 76 -0.36 1.32 -16.18
C LEU A 76 -0.12 2.60 -15.38
N LEU A 77 0.92 3.33 -15.73
CA LEU A 77 1.19 4.66 -15.18
C LEU A 77 0.84 5.74 -16.21
N PRO A 78 0.05 6.75 -15.84
CA PRO A 78 -0.18 7.89 -16.72
C PRO A 78 1.12 8.67 -16.91
N LEU A 79 1.37 9.15 -18.13
CA LEU A 79 2.53 9.99 -18.42
C LEU A 79 2.52 11.32 -17.60
N TYR A 80 1.31 11.80 -17.27
CA TYR A 80 1.08 13.01 -16.49
C TYR A 80 0.29 12.69 -15.21
N GLY A 81 0.97 12.59 -14.07
CA GLY A 81 0.33 12.32 -12.77
C GLY A 81 -0.36 13.55 -12.18
N SER A 82 0.30 14.73 -12.28
CA SER A 82 -0.18 16.03 -11.78
C SER A 82 0.24 17.14 -12.74
N HIS A 83 -0.54 18.23 -12.82
CA HIS A 83 -0.22 19.39 -13.65
C HIS A 83 1.09 20.09 -13.26
N ASP A 84 1.54 19.93 -12.01
CA ASP A 84 2.75 20.56 -11.44
C ASP A 84 3.84 19.55 -11.08
N CYS A 85 3.84 18.36 -11.73
CA CYS A 85 4.76 17.27 -11.41
C CYS A 85 6.25 17.70 -11.51
N ALA A 86 6.64 18.49 -12.50
CA ALA A 86 8.02 18.97 -12.64
C ALA A 86 8.46 19.84 -11.45
N ARG A 87 7.56 20.71 -10.94
CA ARG A 87 7.82 21.50 -9.73
C ARG A 87 7.96 20.61 -8.51
N LYS A 88 7.05 19.66 -8.32
CA LYS A 88 7.05 18.74 -7.19
C LYS A 88 8.28 17.84 -7.19
N LEU A 89 8.69 17.34 -8.35
CA LEU A 89 9.91 16.56 -8.48
C LEU A 89 11.16 17.36 -8.07
N ARG A 90 11.26 18.62 -8.52
CA ARG A 90 12.34 19.51 -8.08
C ARG A 90 12.32 19.72 -6.57
N THR A 91 11.15 19.94 -5.97
CA THR A 91 11.00 20.07 -4.52
C THR A 91 11.40 18.78 -3.81
N GLN A 92 11.01 17.61 -4.34
CA GLN A 92 11.36 16.30 -3.76
C GLN A 92 12.88 16.08 -3.72
N ILE A 93 13.58 16.44 -4.79
CA ILE A 93 15.06 16.34 -4.85
C ILE A 93 15.72 17.25 -3.80
N THR A 94 15.10 18.36 -3.44
CA THR A 94 15.63 19.33 -2.48
C THR A 94 15.15 19.13 -1.04
N TRP A 95 14.40 18.09 -0.74
CA TRP A 95 14.06 17.79 0.66
C TRP A 95 15.33 17.56 1.49
N SER A 96 15.48 18.34 2.55
CA SER A 96 16.64 18.22 3.43
C SER A 96 16.64 16.88 4.16
N ASN A 97 17.83 16.39 4.52
CA ASN A 97 17.94 15.17 5.34
C ASN A 97 17.22 15.32 6.68
N ASP A 98 17.24 16.52 7.29
CA ASP A 98 16.52 16.77 8.54
C ASP A 98 15.01 16.57 8.36
N THR A 99 14.42 17.11 7.29
CA THR A 99 12.99 16.95 7.02
C THR A 99 12.63 15.50 6.70
N LYS A 100 13.43 14.83 5.86
CA LYS A 100 13.23 13.40 5.55
C LYS A 100 13.36 12.55 6.79
N GLY A 101 14.39 12.79 7.60
CA GLY A 101 14.63 12.04 8.83
C GLY A 101 13.52 12.22 9.86
N ALA A 102 13.04 13.45 10.06
CA ALA A 102 11.93 13.70 10.97
C ALA A 102 10.64 12.96 10.55
N VAL A 103 10.31 12.99 9.25
CA VAL A 103 9.15 12.26 8.72
C VAL A 103 9.35 10.74 8.81
N TRP A 104 10.55 10.24 8.49
CA TRP A 104 10.86 8.81 8.63
C TRP A 104 10.74 8.34 10.08
N THR A 105 11.34 9.08 11.04
CA THR A 105 11.22 8.78 12.46
C THR A 105 9.76 8.68 12.91
N ALA A 106 8.90 9.61 12.46
CA ALA A 106 7.47 9.56 12.75
C ALA A 106 6.78 8.33 12.13
N ILE A 107 7.14 7.93 10.92
CA ILE A 107 6.62 6.74 10.24
C ILE A 107 7.00 5.46 11.01
N VAL A 108 8.27 5.33 11.41
CA VAL A 108 8.75 4.17 12.19
C VAL A 108 8.07 4.11 13.55
N THR A 109 7.97 5.26 14.24
CA THR A 109 7.26 5.37 15.52
C THR A 109 5.84 4.83 15.41
N GLU A 110 5.11 5.30 14.40
CA GLU A 110 3.71 4.85 14.18
C GLU A 110 3.64 3.37 13.79
N LYS A 111 4.55 2.86 12.96
CA LYS A 111 4.62 1.43 12.63
C LYS A 111 4.77 0.59 13.89
N ILE A 112 5.75 0.90 14.75
CA ILE A 112 5.99 0.15 15.98
C ILE A 112 4.79 0.25 16.92
N GLN A 113 4.14 1.43 17.00
CA GLN A 113 2.91 1.60 17.76
C GLN A 113 1.80 0.67 17.26
N LYS A 114 1.57 0.59 15.93
CA LYS A 114 0.57 -0.31 15.33
C LYS A 114 0.89 -1.78 15.56
N GLN A 115 2.16 -2.15 15.51
CA GLN A 115 2.59 -3.50 15.83
C GLN A 115 2.29 -3.84 17.29
N ALA A 116 2.59 -2.94 18.23
CA ALA A 116 2.27 -3.11 19.65
C ALA A 116 0.75 -3.20 19.89
N ASP A 117 -0.04 -2.37 19.20
CA ASP A 117 -1.50 -2.41 19.31
C ASP A 117 -2.07 -3.75 18.81
N LEU A 118 -1.55 -4.30 17.71
CA LEU A 118 -1.94 -5.62 17.21
C LEU A 118 -1.54 -6.74 18.19
N LEU A 119 -0.33 -6.69 18.75
CA LEU A 119 0.10 -7.66 19.77
C LEU A 119 -0.83 -7.64 20.99
N ARG A 120 -1.22 -6.46 21.49
CA ARG A 120 -2.19 -6.33 22.58
C ARG A 120 -3.54 -6.95 22.22
N ALA A 121 -4.05 -6.68 21.01
CA ALA A 121 -5.30 -7.25 20.54
C ALA A 121 -5.24 -8.80 20.42
N LYS A 122 -4.03 -9.36 20.32
CA LYS A 122 -3.79 -10.82 20.30
C LYS A 122 -3.27 -11.36 21.63
N GLU A 123 -3.46 -10.61 22.73
CA GLU A 123 -3.09 -10.99 24.10
C GLU A 123 -1.59 -11.25 24.32
N LYS A 124 -0.73 -10.70 23.42
CA LYS A 124 0.74 -10.75 23.53
C LYS A 124 1.25 -9.52 24.27
N THR A 125 0.90 -9.42 25.58
CA THR A 125 1.09 -8.18 26.36
C THR A 125 2.54 -7.89 26.72
N GLU A 126 3.37 -8.92 26.91
CA GLU A 126 4.79 -8.77 27.23
C GLU A 126 5.54 -8.21 26.01
N GLU A 127 5.35 -8.82 24.84
CA GLU A 127 5.99 -8.38 23.61
C GLU A 127 5.47 -7.01 23.18
N ALA A 128 4.18 -6.74 23.36
CA ALA A 128 3.64 -5.40 23.13
C ALA A 128 4.29 -4.33 24.00
N SER A 129 4.49 -4.63 25.30
CA SER A 129 5.16 -3.72 26.24
C SER A 129 6.62 -3.49 25.85
N LEU A 130 7.31 -4.54 25.38
CA LEU A 130 8.67 -4.44 24.86
C LEU A 130 8.73 -3.53 23.61
N LEU A 131 7.80 -3.68 22.65
CA LEU A 131 7.74 -2.80 21.49
C LEU A 131 7.51 -1.33 21.90
N LEU A 132 6.65 -1.10 22.88
CA LEU A 132 6.39 0.27 23.37
C LEU A 132 7.63 0.88 24.07
N SER A 133 8.47 0.07 24.73
CA SER A 133 9.72 0.59 25.27
C SER A 133 10.67 1.09 24.18
N TYR A 134 10.66 0.47 23.01
CA TYR A 134 11.48 0.91 21.87
C TYR A 134 11.11 2.30 21.34
N LEU A 135 9.83 2.74 21.54
CA LEU A 135 9.41 4.08 21.10
C LEU A 135 10.24 5.19 21.73
N GLY A 136 10.65 5.02 23.01
CA GLY A 136 11.53 5.96 23.71
C GLY A 136 13.01 5.88 23.29
N GLU A 137 13.38 4.87 22.50
CA GLU A 137 14.74 4.59 22.10
C GLU A 137 14.99 4.84 20.59
N ILE A 138 13.95 5.24 19.86
CA ILE A 138 14.06 5.58 18.42
C ILE A 138 14.92 6.86 18.32
N ALA A 139 16.12 6.73 17.77
CA ALA A 139 16.94 7.86 17.43
C ALA A 139 16.44 8.53 16.13
N PHE A 140 16.89 9.75 15.88
CA PHE A 140 16.62 10.44 14.64
C PHE A 140 17.03 9.58 13.44
N TYR A 141 16.15 9.49 12.43
CA TYR A 141 16.34 8.64 11.24
C TYR A 141 16.33 7.13 11.54
N ASP A 142 15.93 6.72 12.75
CA ASP A 142 16.04 5.33 13.25
C ASP A 142 17.47 4.75 13.19
N GLU A 143 18.47 5.57 13.46
CA GLU A 143 19.88 5.14 13.46
C GLU A 143 20.15 3.96 14.41
N THR A 144 19.29 3.78 15.43
CA THR A 144 19.34 2.64 16.36
C THR A 144 18.69 1.38 15.82
N ASN A 145 18.13 1.42 14.59
CA ASN A 145 17.43 0.29 13.94
C ASN A 145 16.36 -0.35 14.84
N ARG A 146 15.58 0.48 15.53
CA ARG A 146 14.48 -0.01 16.37
C ARG A 146 13.36 -0.64 15.54
N GLU A 147 13.18 -0.18 14.32
CA GLU A 147 12.26 -0.80 13.35
C GLU A 147 12.58 -2.29 13.13
N GLY A 148 13.83 -2.63 12.86
CA GLY A 148 14.27 -3.99 12.65
C GLY A 148 14.17 -4.86 13.91
N HIS A 149 14.52 -4.31 15.08
CA HIS A 149 14.38 -5.01 16.36
C HIS A 149 12.90 -5.29 16.69
N ALA A 150 12.03 -4.28 16.54
CA ALA A 150 10.59 -4.42 16.75
C ALA A 150 9.98 -5.46 15.78
N ALA A 151 10.35 -5.43 14.52
CA ALA A 151 9.86 -6.39 13.53
C ALA A 151 10.21 -7.84 13.92
N LYS A 152 11.41 -8.10 14.42
CA LYS A 152 11.81 -9.44 14.88
C LYS A 152 10.95 -9.92 16.04
N VAL A 153 10.78 -9.11 17.09
CA VAL A 153 9.93 -9.44 18.25
C VAL A 153 8.49 -9.68 17.79
N TYR A 154 7.96 -8.77 16.99
CA TYR A 154 6.59 -8.78 16.49
C TYR A 154 6.26 -10.03 15.68
N PHE A 155 7.05 -10.35 14.65
CA PHE A 155 6.79 -11.52 13.82
C PHE A 155 6.95 -12.82 14.59
N ASN A 156 7.92 -12.91 15.50
CA ASN A 156 8.09 -14.08 16.35
C ASN A 156 6.91 -14.27 17.33
N ALA A 157 6.35 -13.19 17.84
CA ALA A 157 5.18 -13.25 18.71
C ALA A 157 3.91 -13.68 17.99
N LEU A 158 3.73 -13.26 16.72
CA LEU A 158 2.53 -13.57 15.93
C LEU A 158 2.58 -14.95 15.28
N PHE A 159 3.73 -15.34 14.72
CA PHE A 159 3.84 -16.52 13.85
C PHE A 159 4.77 -17.61 14.42
N GLY A 160 5.32 -17.42 15.62
CA GLY A 160 6.21 -18.36 16.29
C GLY A 160 7.69 -18.02 16.15
N LYS A 161 8.49 -18.55 17.11
CA LYS A 161 9.93 -18.19 17.25
C LYS A 161 10.80 -18.57 16.04
N GLU A 162 10.39 -19.60 15.31
CA GLU A 162 11.09 -20.08 14.11
C GLU A 162 10.67 -19.31 12.83
N PHE A 163 9.70 -18.40 12.93
CA PHE A 163 9.24 -17.67 11.76
C PHE A 163 10.29 -16.66 11.28
N SER A 164 10.59 -16.73 10.00
CA SER A 164 11.44 -15.75 9.31
C SER A 164 10.75 -15.24 8.05
N ARG A 165 10.85 -13.94 7.81
CA ARG A 165 10.32 -13.31 6.59
C ARG A 165 11.02 -13.81 5.30
N SER A 166 12.16 -14.46 5.40
CA SER A 166 12.90 -15.07 4.28
C SER A 166 12.48 -16.52 3.99
N THR A 167 11.67 -17.15 4.85
CA THR A 167 11.23 -18.54 4.67
C THR A 167 10.17 -18.62 3.56
N ASP A 168 10.31 -19.58 2.65
CA ASP A 168 9.27 -19.89 1.67
C ASP A 168 8.15 -20.70 2.34
N CYS A 169 7.06 -20.01 2.68
CA CYS A 169 5.90 -20.58 3.32
C CYS A 169 4.62 -19.83 2.95
N VAL A 170 3.47 -20.48 3.17
CA VAL A 170 2.15 -19.93 2.86
C VAL A 170 1.91 -18.57 3.50
N THR A 171 2.28 -18.41 4.77
CA THR A 171 2.14 -17.13 5.50
C THR A 171 2.93 -16.02 4.82
N ASN A 172 4.19 -16.27 4.45
CA ASN A 172 4.99 -15.26 3.74
C ASN A 172 4.48 -14.97 2.34
N ALA A 173 3.95 -15.97 1.62
CA ALA A 173 3.30 -15.74 0.33
C ALA A 173 2.10 -14.80 0.48
N ALA A 174 1.24 -15.00 1.49
CA ALA A 174 0.10 -14.15 1.77
C ALA A 174 0.53 -12.72 2.20
N LEU A 175 1.50 -12.60 3.12
CA LEU A 175 2.04 -11.30 3.55
C LEU A 175 2.64 -10.54 2.37
N ASN A 176 3.45 -11.18 1.52
CA ASN A 176 4.07 -10.56 0.36
C ASN A 176 3.02 -10.06 -0.64
N TYR A 177 1.99 -10.86 -0.91
CA TYR A 177 0.88 -10.47 -1.77
C TYR A 177 0.13 -9.25 -1.20
N GLY A 178 -0.23 -9.29 0.07
CA GLY A 178 -0.91 -8.16 0.73
C GLY A 178 -0.06 -6.88 0.74
N TYR A 179 1.25 -7.01 0.96
CA TYR A 179 2.16 -5.85 0.87
C TYR A 179 2.28 -5.31 -0.56
N SER A 180 2.23 -6.17 -1.58
CA SER A 180 2.22 -5.71 -2.98
C SER A 180 0.95 -4.94 -3.33
N LEU A 181 -0.19 -5.28 -2.73
CA LEU A 181 -1.44 -4.51 -2.87
C LEU A 181 -1.33 -3.13 -2.24
N LEU A 182 -0.78 -3.04 -1.01
CA LEU A 182 -0.51 -1.76 -0.36
C LEU A 182 0.46 -0.92 -1.19
N LEU A 183 1.59 -1.52 -1.61
CA LEU A 183 2.60 -0.86 -2.44
C LEU A 183 1.96 -0.24 -3.68
N SER A 184 1.12 -1.00 -4.38
CA SER A 184 0.42 -0.53 -5.57
C SER A 184 -0.53 0.64 -5.27
N ALA A 185 -1.24 0.60 -4.13
CA ALA A 185 -2.10 1.69 -3.71
C ALA A 185 -1.29 2.96 -3.38
N PHE A 186 -0.15 2.83 -2.70
CA PHE A 186 0.76 3.93 -2.42
C PHE A 186 1.39 4.50 -3.69
N ASN A 187 1.86 3.66 -4.63
CA ASN A 187 2.37 4.10 -5.93
C ASN A 187 1.37 5.01 -6.65
N ARG A 188 0.09 4.59 -6.68
CA ARG A 188 -0.98 5.40 -7.27
C ARG A 188 -1.05 6.78 -6.63
N GLU A 189 -1.10 6.87 -5.31
CA GLU A 189 -1.27 8.14 -4.62
C GLU A 189 -0.03 9.04 -4.75
N ILE A 190 1.18 8.48 -4.70
CA ILE A 190 2.43 9.22 -4.89
C ILE A 190 2.46 9.86 -6.29
N VAL A 191 2.23 9.04 -7.33
CA VAL A 191 2.22 9.52 -8.73
C VAL A 191 1.09 10.51 -8.97
N ALA A 192 -0.12 10.25 -8.43
CA ALA A 192 -1.26 11.16 -8.54
C ALA A 192 -1.00 12.53 -7.88
N ASN A 193 -0.14 12.58 -6.85
CA ASN A 193 0.32 13.81 -6.23
C ASN A 193 1.52 14.45 -6.96
N GLY A 194 2.06 13.82 -8.01
CA GLY A 194 3.13 14.36 -8.86
C GLY A 194 4.55 14.13 -8.35
N TYR A 195 4.74 13.18 -7.43
CA TYR A 195 6.04 12.80 -6.88
C TYR A 195 6.56 11.51 -7.52
N ALA A 196 7.89 11.32 -7.49
CA ALA A 196 8.56 10.12 -7.99
C ALA A 196 8.63 9.05 -6.90
N THR A 197 8.29 7.82 -7.24
CA THR A 197 8.34 6.66 -6.32
C THR A 197 9.77 6.22 -6.00
N GLN A 198 10.72 6.51 -6.89
CA GLN A 198 12.13 6.13 -6.77
C GLN A 198 12.87 6.87 -5.65
N LEU A 199 12.47 8.11 -5.35
CA LEU A 199 13.18 8.98 -4.42
C LEU A 199 12.57 8.85 -3.01
N GLY A 200 13.08 7.92 -2.22
CA GLY A 200 12.62 7.64 -0.87
C GLY A 200 13.03 8.67 0.18
N LEU A 201 12.45 8.52 1.37
CA LEU A 201 12.86 9.23 2.58
C LEU A 201 14.06 8.55 3.22
N PHE A 202 13.97 7.24 3.41
CA PHE A 202 14.96 6.35 4.03
C PHE A 202 15.49 5.31 3.04
N HIS A 203 14.58 4.53 2.41
CA HIS A 203 14.99 3.55 1.43
C HIS A 203 15.65 4.24 0.23
N ASN A 204 16.83 3.78 -0.12
CA ASN A 204 17.64 4.30 -1.21
C ASN A 204 18.34 3.16 -1.98
N ASN A 205 17.59 2.12 -2.29
CA ASN A 205 18.09 1.01 -3.10
C ASN A 205 18.01 1.40 -4.58
N MET A 206 19.15 1.40 -5.26
CA MET A 206 19.27 1.78 -6.68
C MET A 206 18.49 0.87 -7.64
N PHE A 207 18.13 -0.34 -7.22
CA PHE A 207 17.36 -1.29 -8.01
C PHE A 207 15.88 -1.28 -7.67
N ASN A 208 15.44 -0.48 -6.68
CA ASN A 208 14.04 -0.40 -6.27
C ASN A 208 13.38 0.86 -6.83
N GLU A 209 12.45 0.70 -7.74
CA GLU A 209 11.68 1.79 -8.32
C GLU A 209 10.63 2.39 -7.36
N PHE A 210 10.44 1.79 -6.19
CA PHE A 210 9.36 2.10 -5.24
C PHE A 210 9.87 2.47 -3.84
N ASN A 211 11.07 3.04 -3.74
CA ASN A 211 11.68 3.41 -2.45
C ASN A 211 10.73 4.25 -1.58
N LEU A 212 10.11 5.31 -2.13
CA LEU A 212 9.18 6.16 -1.39
C LEU A 212 7.89 5.44 -1.01
N SER A 213 7.40 4.57 -1.86
CA SER A 213 6.20 3.77 -1.55
C SER A 213 6.47 2.77 -0.43
N CYS A 214 7.66 2.17 -0.42
CA CYS A 214 8.11 1.30 0.66
C CYS A 214 8.19 2.07 1.99
N ASP A 215 8.71 3.31 1.97
CA ASP A 215 8.75 4.15 3.17
C ASP A 215 7.35 4.48 3.70
N LEU A 216 6.48 4.97 2.81
CA LEU A 216 5.16 5.45 3.22
C LEU A 216 4.21 4.35 3.65
N MET A 217 4.35 3.14 3.15
CA MET A 217 3.43 2.04 3.47
C MET A 217 3.69 1.39 4.84
N GLU A 218 4.82 1.68 5.49
CA GLU A 218 5.23 0.99 6.72
C GLU A 218 4.16 0.99 7.83
N PRO A 219 3.47 2.10 8.16
CA PRO A 219 2.41 2.09 9.16
C PRO A 219 1.19 1.24 8.80
N PHE A 220 1.01 0.92 7.50
CA PHE A 220 -0.14 0.16 7.01
C PHE A 220 0.13 -1.35 6.93
N ARG A 221 1.40 -1.80 7.00
CA ARG A 221 1.73 -3.22 6.97
C ARG A 221 1.02 -4.04 8.05
N PRO A 222 0.87 -3.56 9.30
CA PRO A 222 0.16 -4.31 10.34
C PRO A 222 -1.31 -4.63 10.02
N LEU A 223 -1.95 -3.90 9.08
CA LEU A 223 -3.29 -4.27 8.62
C LEU A 223 -3.27 -5.59 7.83
N VAL A 224 -2.26 -5.78 6.97
CA VAL A 224 -2.05 -7.04 6.25
C VAL A 224 -1.73 -8.16 7.22
N ASP A 225 -0.84 -7.88 8.20
CA ASP A 225 -0.41 -8.87 9.18
C ASP A 225 -1.60 -9.38 9.99
N ALA A 226 -2.47 -8.46 10.45
CA ALA A 226 -3.69 -8.79 11.18
C ALA A 226 -4.64 -9.64 10.34
N PHE A 227 -4.84 -9.28 9.06
CA PHE A 227 -5.71 -9.99 8.15
C PHE A 227 -5.21 -11.43 7.89
N VAL A 228 -3.91 -11.58 7.56
CA VAL A 228 -3.29 -12.88 7.29
C VAL A 228 -3.32 -13.77 8.53
N LEU A 229 -3.05 -13.19 9.71
CA LEU A 229 -3.11 -13.91 10.97
C LEU A 229 -4.54 -14.40 11.28
N GLU A 230 -5.55 -13.56 11.06
CA GLU A 230 -6.96 -13.90 11.30
C GLU A 230 -7.43 -15.02 10.38
N LYS A 231 -7.04 -14.97 9.11
CA LYS A 231 -7.42 -15.99 8.10
C LYS A 231 -6.72 -17.33 8.32
N GLY A 232 -5.50 -17.33 8.85
CA GLY A 232 -4.77 -18.57 9.15
C GLY A 232 -4.60 -19.48 7.92
N TYR A 233 -4.22 -18.91 6.79
CA TYR A 233 -4.13 -19.64 5.51
C TYR A 233 -3.23 -20.87 5.58
N THR A 234 -3.76 -22.02 5.13
CA THR A 234 -3.02 -23.29 4.95
C THR A 234 -2.56 -23.50 3.50
N SER A 235 -3.17 -22.78 2.56
CA SER A 235 -2.78 -22.68 1.14
C SER A 235 -2.95 -21.25 0.67
N PHE A 236 -2.25 -20.83 -0.40
CA PHE A 236 -2.37 -19.48 -0.92
C PHE A 236 -2.52 -19.48 -2.44
N GLU A 237 -3.73 -19.74 -2.85
CA GLU A 237 -4.14 -19.84 -4.25
C GLU A 237 -5.07 -18.67 -4.64
N SER A 238 -5.74 -18.77 -5.76
CA SER A 238 -6.59 -17.72 -6.32
C SER A 238 -7.68 -17.22 -5.35
N GLU A 239 -8.31 -18.13 -4.62
CA GLU A 239 -9.38 -17.79 -3.69
C GLU A 239 -8.87 -16.95 -2.53
N GLN A 240 -7.77 -17.35 -1.90
CA GLN A 240 -7.13 -16.61 -0.81
C GLN A 240 -6.59 -15.24 -1.27
N LYS A 241 -6.07 -15.17 -2.51
CA LYS A 241 -5.67 -13.89 -3.12
C LYS A 241 -6.86 -12.94 -3.28
N HIS A 242 -8.03 -13.45 -3.71
CA HIS A 242 -9.25 -12.65 -3.82
C HIS A 242 -9.75 -12.17 -2.46
N GLU A 243 -9.72 -13.02 -1.44
CA GLU A 243 -10.06 -12.61 -0.08
C GLU A 243 -9.13 -11.49 0.42
N LEU A 244 -7.83 -11.61 0.15
CA LEU A 244 -6.85 -10.62 0.62
C LEU A 244 -7.03 -9.24 -0.04
N LEU A 245 -7.63 -9.17 -1.25
CA LEU A 245 -8.00 -7.89 -1.87
C LEU A 245 -8.98 -7.06 -1.02
N ASP A 246 -9.80 -7.72 -0.19
CA ASP A 246 -10.76 -7.03 0.68
C ASP A 246 -10.09 -6.16 1.74
N ILE A 247 -8.79 -6.32 1.98
CA ILE A 247 -8.05 -5.43 2.89
C ILE A 247 -8.14 -3.97 2.48
N LEU A 248 -8.17 -3.68 1.17
CA LEU A 248 -8.27 -2.31 0.66
C LEU A 248 -9.66 -1.69 0.90
N ASN A 249 -10.67 -2.54 1.11
CA ASN A 249 -12.06 -2.16 1.39
C ASN A 249 -12.36 -2.11 2.90
N GLN A 250 -11.49 -2.65 3.76
CA GLN A 250 -11.67 -2.57 5.20
C GLN A 250 -11.81 -1.12 5.66
N THR A 251 -12.57 -0.93 6.72
CA THR A 251 -12.84 0.40 7.29
C THR A 251 -11.94 0.65 8.48
N ILE A 252 -11.21 1.76 8.43
CA ILE A 252 -10.35 2.25 9.51
C ILE A 252 -10.70 3.71 9.82
N LEU A 253 -10.28 4.19 10.99
CA LEU A 253 -10.54 5.57 11.41
C LEU A 253 -9.36 6.46 11.03
N ILE A 254 -9.59 7.54 10.28
CA ILE A 254 -8.59 8.56 9.98
C ILE A 254 -9.25 9.93 10.01
N GLU A 255 -8.61 10.94 10.60
CA GLU A 255 -9.18 12.28 10.77
C GLU A 255 -10.56 12.28 11.48
N GLY A 256 -10.79 11.35 12.40
CA GLY A 256 -12.07 11.24 13.11
C GLY A 256 -13.23 10.65 12.29
N ALA A 257 -12.98 10.21 11.06
CA ALA A 257 -13.98 9.63 10.17
C ALA A 257 -13.61 8.19 9.76
N ARG A 258 -14.64 7.34 9.63
CA ARG A 258 -14.45 6.00 9.05
C ARG A 258 -14.22 6.10 7.55
N GLN A 259 -13.13 5.52 7.09
CA GLN A 259 -12.73 5.51 5.69
C GLN A 259 -12.28 4.10 5.27
N THR A 260 -12.42 3.76 4.00
CA THR A 260 -11.76 2.55 3.49
C THR A 260 -10.24 2.71 3.60
N VAL A 261 -9.51 1.59 3.74
CA VAL A 261 -8.03 1.60 3.73
C VAL A 261 -7.51 2.35 2.50
N LEU A 262 -8.10 2.12 1.33
CA LEU A 262 -7.71 2.80 0.10
C LEU A 262 -7.84 4.33 0.18
N ASN A 263 -8.94 4.84 0.78
CA ASN A 263 -9.12 6.29 0.96
C ASN A 263 -8.24 6.83 2.09
N ALA A 264 -8.00 6.06 3.14
CA ALA A 264 -7.08 6.42 4.21
C ALA A 264 -5.63 6.56 3.70
N ILE A 265 -5.18 5.67 2.81
CA ILE A 265 -3.88 5.78 2.12
C ILE A 265 -3.79 7.12 1.38
N LYS A 266 -4.83 7.52 0.67
CA LYS A 266 -4.88 8.82 -0.03
C LYS A 266 -4.74 10.01 0.94
N ILE A 267 -5.50 10.00 2.04
CA ILE A 267 -5.47 11.06 3.07
C ILE A 267 -4.08 11.13 3.71
N TYR A 268 -3.56 9.99 4.14
CA TYR A 268 -2.25 9.86 4.76
C TYR A 268 -1.13 10.34 3.82
N THR A 269 -1.05 9.81 2.60
CA THR A 269 -0.02 10.16 1.62
C THR A 269 0.00 11.66 1.34
N LYS A 270 -1.17 12.28 1.16
CA LYS A 270 -1.27 13.73 0.98
C LYS A 270 -0.77 14.49 2.22
N SER A 271 -1.09 14.01 3.42
CA SER A 271 -0.66 14.63 4.68
C SER A 271 0.86 14.56 4.87
N VAL A 272 1.49 13.44 4.48
CA VAL A 272 2.96 13.32 4.49
C VAL A 272 3.62 14.32 3.53
N PHE A 273 3.07 14.50 2.33
CA PHE A 273 3.61 15.51 1.40
C PHE A 273 3.44 16.94 1.92
N ASN A 274 2.35 17.23 2.62
CA ASN A 274 2.18 18.53 3.29
C ASN A 274 3.22 18.71 4.41
N ALA A 275 3.46 17.66 5.22
CA ALA A 275 4.48 17.69 6.27
C ALA A 275 5.88 17.94 5.71
N LEU A 276 6.24 17.26 4.61
CA LEU A 276 7.52 17.45 3.91
C LEU A 276 7.65 18.86 3.31
N GLY A 277 6.58 19.40 2.72
CA GLY A 277 6.57 20.73 2.11
C GLY A 277 6.68 21.84 3.14
N ASP A 278 5.96 21.71 4.25
CA ASP A 278 5.87 22.73 5.31
C ASP A 278 6.91 22.53 6.43
N ARG A 279 7.67 21.41 6.37
CA ARG A 279 8.65 20.97 7.40
C ARG A 279 8.01 20.84 8.79
N ASP A 280 6.82 20.27 8.82
CA ASP A 280 5.99 20.15 10.03
C ASP A 280 5.37 18.75 10.11
N ILE A 281 5.98 17.89 10.94
CA ILE A 281 5.55 16.50 11.13
C ILE A 281 4.15 16.38 11.77
N SER A 282 3.68 17.42 12.48
CA SER A 282 2.35 17.40 13.12
C SER A 282 1.19 17.33 12.10
N LYS A 283 1.48 17.60 10.83
CA LYS A 283 0.53 17.49 9.72
C LYS A 283 0.27 16.07 9.26
N ILE A 284 1.11 15.11 9.66
CA ILE A 284 0.92 13.72 9.27
C ILE A 284 -0.32 13.15 9.97
N LYS A 285 -1.19 12.54 9.18
CA LYS A 285 -2.45 11.97 9.64
C LYS A 285 -2.37 10.46 9.62
N PHE A 286 -2.11 9.88 10.78
CA PHE A 286 -2.11 8.44 10.93
C PHE A 286 -3.53 7.92 11.18
N TYR A 287 -3.80 6.68 10.73
CA TYR A 287 -5.06 6.03 11.01
C TYR A 287 -5.08 5.45 12.43
N LYS A 288 -6.28 5.20 12.95
CA LYS A 288 -6.53 4.45 14.19
C LYS A 288 -7.35 3.20 13.86
N ILE A 289 -7.10 2.13 14.55
CA ILE A 289 -7.86 0.87 14.46
C ILE A 289 -9.07 0.96 15.39
#